data_92285448fc7144bfc9dab065c3a57f97
#
_entry.id   92285448fc7144bfc9dab065c3a57f97
#
_cell.length_a   1.000
_cell.length_b   1.000
_cell.length_c   1.000
_cell.angle_alpha   90.00
_cell.angle_beta   90.00
_cell.angle_gamma   90.00
#
_symmetry.space_group_name_H-M   'P 1'
#
loop_
_entity.id
_entity.type
_entity.pdbx_description
1 polymer ?
#
loop_
_entity_poly.entity_id
_entity_poly.type
_entity_poly.pdbx_seq_one_letter_code
_entity_poly.pdbx_strand_id
1 'polypeptide(L)'
;MLSYKSLFQDVRGAVDHVHIKGDLKAMTVKNLAKYIKLDDRLPKVLHNIQKSGAKTFLLTNSEWWYTDKVMEFLLDFPDAPHAGNSRKIMSQYSKNDVISCSGKPWQTYFDYTFVDARKPLFFDEGTVLRRVNKETGHLNIGKYEIGDENQENVVYSGGNCEVLSRLIGAKGKDVLYVGDHIFGDVVKSKKIRGWRTFLIVPELDDEVWYDSGSHFPFLLYFIPA
;
A
#
# COMPACT_ATOMS: atom_id res chain seq x y z
N MET A 1 -6.30 -0.28 -41.19
CA MET A 1 -5.14 -0.61 -40.35
C MET A 1 -5.37 -0.05 -38.96
N LEU A 2 -5.45 -0.87 -37.93
CA LEU A 2 -5.57 -0.41 -36.55
C LEU A 2 -4.26 0.27 -36.14
N SER A 3 -4.35 1.46 -35.53
CA SER A 3 -3.16 2.16 -35.02
C SER A 3 -2.69 1.54 -33.73
N TYR A 4 -1.38 1.61 -33.44
CA TYR A 4 -0.84 1.18 -32.13
C TYR A 4 -1.52 1.88 -30.95
N LYS A 5 -1.94 3.13 -31.13
CA LYS A 5 -2.71 3.89 -30.13
C LYS A 5 -4.07 3.25 -29.84
N SER A 6 -4.77 2.78 -30.89
CA SER A 6 -6.07 2.09 -30.72
C SER A 6 -5.88 0.77 -29.98
N LEU A 7 -4.90 -0.04 -30.37
CA LEU A 7 -4.58 -1.31 -29.68
C LEU A 7 -4.22 -1.07 -28.20
N PHE A 8 -3.42 -0.06 -27.92
CA PHE A 8 -3.08 0.29 -26.54
C PHE A 8 -4.32 0.70 -25.73
N GLN A 9 -5.23 1.48 -26.32
CA GLN A 9 -6.48 1.88 -25.66
C GLN A 9 -7.38 0.69 -25.36
N ASP A 10 -7.48 -0.25 -26.30
CA ASP A 10 -8.29 -1.48 -26.13
C ASP A 10 -7.73 -2.35 -25.00
N VAL A 11 -6.41 -2.59 -24.98
CA VAL A 11 -5.74 -3.34 -23.91
C VAL A 11 -5.93 -2.65 -22.57
N ARG A 12 -5.70 -1.33 -22.51
CA ARG A 12 -5.89 -0.55 -21.28
C ARG A 12 -7.33 -0.61 -20.80
N GLY A 13 -8.31 -0.46 -21.71
CA GLY A 13 -9.72 -0.58 -21.37
C GLY A 13 -10.09 -1.95 -20.80
N ALA A 14 -9.52 -3.02 -21.34
CA ALA A 14 -9.70 -4.38 -20.81
C ALA A 14 -9.10 -4.54 -19.40
N VAL A 15 -7.89 -4.03 -19.18
CA VAL A 15 -7.22 -4.04 -17.87
C VAL A 15 -8.03 -3.24 -16.85
N ASP A 16 -8.44 -2.02 -17.20
CA ASP A 16 -9.25 -1.16 -16.32
C ASP A 16 -10.60 -1.83 -15.99
N HIS A 17 -11.23 -2.51 -16.95
CA HIS A 17 -12.47 -3.23 -16.73
C HIS A 17 -12.31 -4.36 -15.69
N VAL A 18 -11.27 -5.16 -15.81
CA VAL A 18 -10.98 -6.26 -14.87
C VAL A 18 -10.73 -5.74 -13.45
N HIS A 19 -10.04 -4.61 -13.31
CA HIS A 19 -9.76 -3.99 -12.02
C HIS A 19 -10.97 -3.31 -11.39
N ILE A 20 -11.79 -2.61 -12.18
CA ILE A 20 -12.91 -1.80 -11.68
C ILE A 20 -14.16 -2.64 -11.45
N LYS A 21 -14.49 -3.53 -12.40
CA LYS A 21 -15.70 -4.38 -12.33
C LYS A 21 -15.52 -5.73 -11.67
N GLY A 22 -14.29 -6.05 -11.27
CA GLY A 22 -14.15 -6.75 -10.04
C GLY A 22 -13.86 -8.22 -10.00
N ASP A 23 -13.77 -8.97 -11.06
CA ASP A 23 -13.45 -10.40 -10.95
C ASP A 23 -12.05 -10.64 -10.38
N LEU A 24 -11.08 -9.78 -10.72
CA LEU A 24 -9.71 -9.89 -10.23
C LEU A 24 -9.64 -9.81 -8.70
N LYS A 25 -10.23 -8.78 -8.10
CA LYS A 25 -10.21 -8.58 -6.65
C LYS A 25 -10.92 -9.70 -5.91
N ALA A 26 -12.10 -10.11 -6.41
CA ALA A 26 -12.87 -11.21 -5.83
C ALA A 26 -12.13 -12.55 -5.91
N MET A 27 -11.47 -12.84 -7.04
CA MET A 27 -10.65 -14.04 -7.21
C MET A 27 -9.42 -14.02 -6.31
N THR A 28 -8.77 -12.86 -6.15
CA THR A 28 -7.61 -12.70 -5.25
C THR A 28 -8.01 -12.98 -3.81
N VAL A 29 -9.11 -12.39 -3.33
CA VAL A 29 -9.60 -12.61 -1.96
C VAL A 29 -9.99 -14.07 -1.71
N LYS A 30 -10.53 -14.78 -2.71
CA LYS A 30 -10.83 -16.21 -2.58
C LYS A 30 -9.60 -17.09 -2.36
N ASN A 31 -8.44 -16.67 -2.83
CA ASN A 31 -7.20 -17.46 -2.69
C ASN A 31 -5.97 -16.54 -2.53
N LEU A 32 -5.91 -15.82 -1.41
CA LEU A 32 -4.85 -14.87 -1.09
C LEU A 32 -3.46 -15.52 -1.16
N ALA A 33 -3.32 -16.74 -0.63
CA ALA A 33 -2.04 -17.46 -0.63
C ALA A 33 -1.49 -17.79 -2.02
N LYS A 34 -2.36 -17.84 -3.05
CA LYS A 34 -1.95 -18.05 -4.45
C LYS A 34 -1.44 -16.77 -5.09
N TYR A 35 -2.07 -15.64 -4.78
CA TYR A 35 -1.87 -14.40 -5.52
C TYR A 35 -1.01 -13.37 -4.78
N ILE A 36 -0.85 -13.51 -3.46
CA ILE A 36 -0.11 -12.59 -2.62
C ILE A 36 1.09 -13.30 -2.01
N LYS A 37 2.28 -12.76 -2.30
CA LYS A 37 3.52 -13.24 -1.72
C LYS A 37 3.69 -12.66 -0.32
N LEU A 38 3.79 -13.54 0.68
CA LEU A 38 4.10 -13.14 2.05
C LEU A 38 5.58 -12.84 2.21
N ASP A 39 5.88 -11.78 2.95
CA ASP A 39 7.22 -11.47 3.43
C ASP A 39 7.17 -11.19 4.94
N ASP A 40 7.73 -12.09 5.73
CA ASP A 40 7.78 -12.03 7.19
C ASP A 40 8.64 -10.87 7.73
N ARG A 41 9.42 -10.21 6.86
CA ARG A 41 10.20 -9.02 7.20
C ARG A 41 9.34 -7.74 7.19
N LEU A 42 8.24 -7.72 6.45
CA LEU A 42 7.41 -6.52 6.28
C LEU A 42 6.87 -5.98 7.63
N PRO A 43 6.29 -6.79 8.51
CA PRO A 43 5.84 -6.32 9.83
C PRO A 43 6.98 -5.73 10.67
N LYS A 44 8.18 -6.33 10.59
CA LYS A 44 9.36 -5.83 11.30
C LYS A 44 9.82 -4.49 10.78
N VAL A 45 9.83 -4.31 9.46
CA VAL A 45 10.21 -3.03 8.84
C VAL A 45 9.24 -1.92 9.29
N LEU A 46 7.94 -2.16 9.20
CA LEU A 46 6.92 -1.19 9.62
C LEU A 46 7.04 -0.86 11.12
N HIS A 47 7.20 -1.88 11.96
CA HIS A 47 7.41 -1.69 13.40
C HIS A 47 8.66 -0.85 13.70
N ASN A 48 9.78 -1.12 13.02
CA ASN A 48 11.02 -0.37 13.23
C ASN A 48 10.89 1.09 12.76
N ILE A 49 10.15 1.33 11.69
CA ILE A 49 9.84 2.69 11.24
C ILE A 49 9.06 3.44 12.32
N GLN A 50 7.98 2.85 12.85
CA GLN A 50 7.21 3.46 13.93
C GLN A 50 8.05 3.69 15.19
N LYS A 51 8.89 2.71 15.58
CA LYS A 51 9.77 2.82 16.72
C LYS A 51 10.79 3.94 16.58
N SER A 52 11.18 4.31 15.36
CA SER A 52 12.03 5.47 15.09
C SER A 52 11.34 6.82 15.27
N GLY A 53 10.02 6.84 15.54
CA GLY A 53 9.21 8.04 15.67
C GLY A 53 8.68 8.57 14.33
N ALA A 54 8.90 7.87 13.22
CA ALA A 54 8.33 8.23 11.94
C ALA A 54 6.86 7.79 11.86
N LYS A 55 6.01 8.66 11.31
CA LYS A 55 4.61 8.33 11.03
C LYS A 55 4.49 7.50 9.77
N THR A 56 3.60 6.53 9.79
CA THR A 56 3.33 5.62 8.67
C THR A 56 1.91 5.83 8.14
N PHE A 57 1.74 5.75 6.83
CA PHE A 57 0.42 5.81 6.22
C PHE A 57 0.28 4.81 5.07
N LEU A 58 -0.90 4.25 4.93
CA LEU A 58 -1.31 3.44 3.80
C LEU A 58 -2.14 4.31 2.84
N LEU A 59 -1.79 4.31 1.56
CA LEU A 59 -2.49 5.06 0.51
C LEU A 59 -2.73 4.18 -0.71
N THR A 60 -3.98 3.76 -0.92
CA THR A 60 -4.36 2.84 -2.00
C THR A 60 -5.56 3.31 -2.80
N ASN A 61 -5.61 2.93 -4.09
CA ASN A 61 -6.80 3.10 -4.93
C ASN A 61 -7.86 2.02 -4.70
N SER A 62 -7.52 0.98 -3.95
CA SER A 62 -8.45 -0.10 -3.65
C SER A 62 -9.48 0.32 -2.60
N GLU A 63 -10.65 -0.30 -2.66
CA GLU A 63 -11.73 -0.14 -1.69
C GLU A 63 -11.38 -0.82 -0.36
N TRP A 64 -12.07 -0.42 0.70
CA TRP A 64 -11.84 -0.93 2.05
C TRP A 64 -11.96 -2.45 2.16
N TRP A 65 -13.01 -3.04 1.62
CA TRP A 65 -13.25 -4.49 1.72
C TRP A 65 -12.09 -5.36 1.18
N TYR A 66 -11.47 -4.89 0.08
CA TYR A 66 -10.33 -5.57 -0.53
C TYR A 66 -9.05 -5.30 0.26
N THR A 67 -8.82 -4.03 0.60
CA THR A 67 -7.64 -3.59 1.35
C THR A 67 -7.56 -4.31 2.69
N ASP A 68 -8.66 -4.37 3.43
CA ASP A 68 -8.70 -5.04 4.74
C ASP A 68 -8.29 -6.51 4.63
N LYS A 69 -8.86 -7.27 3.69
CA LYS A 69 -8.54 -8.69 3.50
C LYS A 69 -7.10 -8.94 3.07
N VAL A 70 -6.55 -8.10 2.21
CA VAL A 70 -5.16 -8.21 1.77
C VAL A 70 -4.20 -7.87 2.90
N MET A 71 -4.45 -6.79 3.63
CA MET A 71 -3.58 -6.34 4.72
C MET A 71 -3.64 -7.25 5.93
N GLU A 72 -4.83 -7.80 6.26
CA GLU A 72 -5.00 -8.86 7.24
C GLU A 72 -4.12 -10.07 6.91
N PHE A 73 -4.16 -10.52 5.65
CA PHE A 73 -3.33 -11.64 5.21
C PHE A 73 -1.84 -11.33 5.25
N LEU A 74 -1.43 -10.08 4.93
CA LEU A 74 -0.03 -9.68 4.88
C LEU A 74 0.61 -9.44 6.24
N LEU A 75 -0.15 -8.94 7.22
CA LEU A 75 0.41 -8.39 8.47
C LEU A 75 -0.10 -9.08 9.73
N ASP A 76 -1.25 -9.75 9.72
CA ASP A 76 -1.79 -10.45 10.88
C ASP A 76 -1.15 -11.84 10.99
N PHE A 77 0.13 -11.88 11.32
CA PHE A 77 0.82 -13.11 11.75
C PHE A 77 0.66 -13.31 13.26
N PRO A 78 0.37 -14.52 13.78
CA PRO A 78 0.73 -15.86 13.34
C PRO A 78 -0.43 -16.81 13.04
N ASP A 79 -1.68 -16.35 13.08
CA ASP A 79 -2.86 -17.23 13.03
C ASP A 79 -3.50 -17.36 11.63
N ALA A 80 -2.84 -16.85 10.59
CA ALA A 80 -3.30 -17.09 9.22
C ALA A 80 -3.37 -18.61 8.97
N PRO A 81 -4.55 -19.16 8.59
CA PRO A 81 -4.74 -20.61 8.42
C PRO A 81 -3.81 -21.27 7.39
N HIS A 82 -2.97 -20.50 6.74
CA HIS A 82 -2.00 -20.94 5.73
C HIS A 82 -0.53 -20.89 6.20
N ALA A 83 -0.26 -20.60 7.46
CA ALA A 83 1.10 -20.49 8.05
C ALA A 83 1.88 -21.83 8.12
N GLY A 84 1.42 -22.91 7.48
CA GLY A 84 2.07 -24.21 7.53
C GLY A 84 3.53 -24.24 7.12
N ASN A 85 3.96 -23.36 6.21
CA ASN A 85 5.36 -23.24 5.77
C ASN A 85 6.13 -22.13 6.49
N SER A 86 5.45 -21.08 6.99
CA SER A 86 6.09 -19.96 7.66
C SER A 86 6.62 -20.29 9.05
N ARG A 87 6.04 -21.28 9.74
CA ARG A 87 6.53 -21.77 11.05
C ARG A 87 7.98 -22.30 11.02
N LYS A 88 8.42 -22.84 9.89
CA LYS A 88 9.80 -23.32 9.71
C LYS A 88 10.80 -22.17 9.60
N ILE A 89 10.40 -21.06 9.02
CA ILE A 89 11.25 -19.88 8.83
C ILE A 89 11.34 -19.08 10.13
N MET A 90 10.25 -18.99 10.90
CA MET A 90 10.22 -18.26 12.18
C MET A 90 11.12 -18.89 13.26
N SER A 91 11.44 -20.18 13.17
CA SER A 91 12.36 -20.84 14.14
C SER A 91 13.82 -20.36 14.04
N GLN A 92 14.18 -19.63 13.01
CA GLN A 92 15.53 -19.07 12.82
C GLN A 92 15.71 -17.66 13.43
N TYR A 93 14.62 -17.01 13.87
CA TYR A 93 14.68 -15.68 14.49
C TYR A 93 14.60 -15.77 16.01
N SER A 94 15.24 -14.81 16.69
CA SER A 94 15.20 -14.73 18.16
C SER A 94 13.74 -14.65 18.65
N LYS A 95 13.38 -15.50 19.62
CA LYS A 95 12.02 -15.53 20.20
C LYS A 95 11.51 -14.18 20.69
N ASN A 96 12.41 -13.30 21.11
CA ASN A 96 12.05 -11.96 21.62
C ASN A 96 11.61 -10.98 20.52
N ASP A 97 12.13 -11.13 19.29
CA ASP A 97 11.77 -10.25 18.16
C ASP A 97 10.44 -10.64 17.53
N VAL A 98 10.11 -11.94 17.57
CA VAL A 98 8.86 -12.48 16.99
C VAL A 98 7.65 -12.12 17.84
N ILE A 99 7.79 -12.15 19.18
CA ILE A 99 6.70 -11.90 20.14
C ILE A 99 6.21 -10.45 20.07
N SER A 100 7.06 -9.49 19.70
CA SER A 100 6.69 -8.06 19.69
C SER A 100 5.83 -7.64 18.49
N CYS A 101 5.83 -8.43 17.40
CA CYS A 101 5.15 -8.10 16.15
C CYS A 101 3.96 -9.03 15.82
N SER A 102 3.78 -10.14 16.57
CA SER A 102 2.72 -11.11 16.27
C SER A 102 1.41 -10.77 16.99
N GLY A 103 0.29 -10.91 16.27
CA GLY A 103 -1.06 -10.77 16.84
C GLY A 103 -1.57 -9.34 17.02
N LYS A 104 -0.93 -8.36 16.39
CA LYS A 104 -1.46 -6.98 16.32
C LYS A 104 -2.31 -6.81 15.09
N PRO A 105 -3.50 -6.19 15.19
CA PRO A 105 -4.29 -5.84 14.01
C PRO A 105 -3.45 -5.02 13.03
N TRP A 106 -3.54 -5.32 11.74
CA TRP A 106 -2.72 -4.68 10.69
C TRP A 106 -2.82 -3.16 10.70
N GLN A 107 -3.97 -2.60 11.10
CA GLN A 107 -4.19 -1.16 11.18
C GLN A 107 -3.22 -0.48 12.16
N THR A 108 -2.71 -1.19 13.15
CA THR A 108 -1.76 -0.63 14.14
C THR A 108 -0.39 -0.33 13.56
N TYR A 109 -0.08 -0.85 12.37
CA TYR A 109 1.15 -0.53 11.65
C TYR A 109 1.10 0.81 10.91
N PHE A 110 -0.09 1.44 10.85
CA PHE A 110 -0.28 2.71 10.14
C PHE A 110 -1.00 3.72 11.02
N ASP A 111 -0.44 4.92 11.11
CA ASP A 111 -1.09 6.05 11.77
C ASP A 111 -2.32 6.52 10.99
N TYR A 112 -2.25 6.43 9.66
CA TYR A 112 -3.33 6.84 8.76
C TYR A 112 -3.53 5.83 7.63
N THR A 113 -4.79 5.53 7.32
CA THR A 113 -5.16 4.65 6.21
C THR A 113 -6.12 5.37 5.26
N PHE A 114 -5.74 5.47 3.98
CA PHE A 114 -6.54 6.06 2.91
C PHE A 114 -6.83 5.00 1.84
N VAL A 115 -8.11 4.70 1.63
CA VAL A 115 -8.63 3.83 0.58
C VAL A 115 -9.36 4.66 -0.47
N ASP A 116 -9.67 4.09 -1.64
CA ASP A 116 -10.32 4.81 -2.75
C ASP A 116 -9.65 6.16 -3.08
N ALA A 117 -8.35 6.25 -2.96
CA ALA A 117 -7.63 7.52 -3.04
C ALA A 117 -7.68 8.16 -4.44
N ARG A 118 -7.93 7.35 -5.50
CA ARG A 118 -7.95 7.78 -6.90
C ARG A 118 -6.64 8.43 -7.34
N LYS A 119 -5.51 7.79 -7.01
CA LYS A 119 -4.22 8.22 -7.56
C LYS A 119 -4.24 8.10 -9.10
N PRO A 120 -3.71 9.06 -9.85
CA PRO A 120 -2.89 10.19 -9.45
C PRO A 120 -3.65 11.47 -9.05
N LEU A 121 -4.99 11.49 -9.10
CA LEU A 121 -5.82 12.66 -8.75
C LEU A 121 -5.60 13.11 -7.30
N PHE A 122 -5.35 12.18 -6.38
CA PHE A 122 -5.04 12.43 -4.97
C PHE A 122 -3.89 13.43 -4.76
N PHE A 123 -2.89 13.41 -5.64
CA PHE A 123 -1.74 14.31 -5.57
C PHE A 123 -2.01 15.70 -6.13
N ASP A 124 -3.15 15.91 -6.72
CA ASP A 124 -3.57 17.16 -7.35
C ASP A 124 -4.76 17.77 -6.58
N GLU A 125 -5.93 17.84 -7.21
CA GLU A 125 -7.16 18.35 -6.60
C GLU A 125 -7.81 17.39 -5.60
N GLY A 126 -7.59 16.09 -5.77
CA GLY A 126 -8.14 15.04 -4.90
C GLY A 126 -9.66 14.89 -5.00
N THR A 127 -10.23 14.29 -3.97
CA THR A 127 -11.66 14.06 -3.81
C THR A 127 -12.11 14.42 -2.39
N VAL A 128 -13.42 14.39 -2.15
CA VAL A 128 -13.97 14.61 -0.81
C VAL A 128 -13.49 13.52 0.14
N LEU A 129 -12.94 13.91 1.29
CA LEU A 129 -12.56 12.98 2.35
C LEU A 129 -13.80 12.51 3.10
N ARG A 130 -13.91 11.21 3.32
CA ARG A 130 -14.98 10.58 4.10
C ARG A 130 -14.40 9.53 5.03
N ARG A 131 -15.06 9.26 6.15
CA ARG A 131 -14.72 8.13 7.00
C ARG A 131 -15.37 6.86 6.49
N VAL A 132 -14.68 5.75 6.62
CA VAL A 132 -15.20 4.41 6.31
C VAL A 132 -15.66 3.76 7.61
N ASN A 133 -16.87 3.22 7.61
CA ASN A 133 -17.30 2.30 8.64
C ASN A 133 -16.60 0.96 8.40
N LYS A 134 -15.73 0.54 9.30
CA LYS A 134 -14.90 -0.66 9.13
C LYS A 134 -15.70 -1.97 9.11
N GLU A 135 -16.84 -2.01 9.79
CA GLU A 135 -17.68 -3.21 9.87
C GLU A 135 -18.52 -3.41 8.61
N THR A 136 -19.09 -2.32 8.08
CA THR A 136 -20.01 -2.39 6.94
C THR A 136 -19.35 -2.04 5.61
N GLY A 137 -18.17 -1.41 5.65
CA GLY A 137 -17.48 -0.86 4.47
C GLY A 137 -18.14 0.39 3.87
N HIS A 138 -19.25 0.86 4.46
CA HIS A 138 -19.97 2.03 3.96
C HIS A 138 -19.27 3.33 4.34
N LEU A 139 -19.44 4.33 3.48
CA LEU A 139 -18.95 5.68 3.73
C LEU A 139 -19.91 6.41 4.68
N ASN A 140 -19.36 7.01 5.72
CA ASN A 140 -20.16 7.83 6.63
C ASN A 140 -20.66 9.10 5.90
N ILE A 141 -21.91 9.48 6.17
CA ILE A 141 -22.53 10.68 5.62
C ILE A 141 -21.95 11.90 6.36
N GLY A 142 -21.49 12.89 5.60
CA GLY A 142 -20.93 14.13 6.13
C GLY A 142 -19.54 14.44 5.61
N LYS A 143 -19.09 15.67 5.84
CA LYS A 143 -17.69 16.06 5.61
C LYS A 143 -16.89 15.71 6.86
N TYR A 144 -15.70 15.20 6.64
CA TYR A 144 -14.71 15.11 7.72
C TYR A 144 -14.19 16.51 8.05
N GLU A 145 -14.29 16.92 9.29
CA GLU A 145 -13.62 18.11 9.80
C GLU A 145 -12.30 17.68 10.48
N ILE A 146 -11.21 18.34 10.11
CA ILE A 146 -9.88 18.12 10.73
C ILE A 146 -10.00 18.63 12.17
N GLY A 147 -9.95 17.74 13.13
CA GLY A 147 -10.14 18.06 14.56
C GLY A 147 -10.76 16.92 15.36
N ASP A 148 -11.36 15.94 14.70
CA ASP A 148 -11.83 14.70 15.31
C ASP A 148 -10.68 13.68 15.54
N GLU A 149 -9.48 14.17 15.83
CA GLU A 149 -8.23 13.40 15.81
C GLU A 149 -8.07 12.38 16.95
N ASN A 150 -9.04 12.31 17.87
CA ASN A 150 -8.96 11.46 19.05
C ASN A 150 -9.35 9.99 18.82
N GLN A 151 -9.59 9.57 17.58
CA GLN A 151 -9.88 8.17 17.28
C GLN A 151 -8.67 7.50 16.60
N GLU A 152 -8.07 6.54 17.29
CA GLU A 152 -7.04 5.67 16.74
C GLU A 152 -7.59 4.79 15.61
N ASN A 153 -6.75 4.51 14.62
CA ASN A 153 -7.05 3.59 13.51
C ASN A 153 -8.25 4.00 12.62
N VAL A 154 -8.44 5.28 12.35
CA VAL A 154 -9.48 5.75 11.44
C VAL A 154 -9.10 5.44 10.00
N VAL A 155 -10.07 4.91 9.24
CA VAL A 155 -9.93 4.68 7.81
C VAL A 155 -10.67 5.76 7.05
N TYR A 156 -9.98 6.37 6.11
CA TYR A 156 -10.49 7.42 5.24
C TYR A 156 -10.67 6.90 3.81
N SER A 157 -11.70 7.36 3.12
CA SER A 157 -11.88 7.16 1.68
C SER A 157 -11.75 8.49 0.95
N GLY A 158 -11.04 8.49 -0.18
CA GLY A 158 -10.77 9.70 -0.96
C GLY A 158 -9.76 10.63 -0.30
N GLY A 159 -10.03 11.93 -0.35
CA GLY A 159 -9.15 12.96 0.17
C GLY A 159 -8.14 13.48 -0.85
N ASN A 160 -7.14 14.19 -0.35
CA ASN A 160 -6.03 14.72 -1.14
C ASN A 160 -4.74 14.83 -0.32
N CYS A 161 -3.69 15.16 -1.03
CA CYS A 161 -2.35 15.28 -0.48
C CYS A 161 -2.20 16.36 0.59
N GLU A 162 -2.98 17.45 0.52
CA GLU A 162 -2.92 18.53 1.51
C GLU A 162 -3.51 18.10 2.85
N VAL A 163 -4.63 17.38 2.79
CA VAL A 163 -5.26 16.80 3.98
C VAL A 163 -4.31 15.83 4.65
N LEU A 164 -3.72 14.91 3.88
CA LEU A 164 -2.73 13.97 4.40
C LEU A 164 -1.53 14.71 5.02
N SER A 165 -0.96 15.69 4.33
CA SER A 165 0.18 16.47 4.84
C SER A 165 -0.13 17.19 6.17
N ARG A 166 -1.36 17.68 6.33
CA ARG A 166 -1.80 18.29 7.60
C ARG A 166 -1.91 17.24 8.71
N LEU A 167 -2.48 16.09 8.42
CA LEU A 167 -2.63 15.00 9.40
C LEU A 167 -1.28 14.44 9.87
N ILE A 168 -0.35 14.20 8.95
CA ILE A 168 0.96 13.67 9.31
C ILE A 168 1.91 14.74 9.86
N GLY A 169 1.62 16.02 9.63
CA GLY A 169 2.50 17.14 10.00
C GLY A 169 3.78 17.24 9.18
N ALA A 170 3.81 16.65 7.97
CA ALA A 170 4.98 16.59 7.11
C ALA A 170 4.64 16.95 5.67
N LYS A 171 5.59 17.50 4.91
CA LYS A 171 5.40 17.89 3.51
C LYS A 171 6.71 17.81 2.72
N GLY A 172 6.60 17.79 1.40
CA GLY A 172 7.75 17.82 0.50
C GLY A 172 8.72 16.66 0.79
N LYS A 173 9.99 17.00 0.99
CA LYS A 173 11.07 16.00 1.18
C LYS A 173 11.02 15.22 2.51
N ASP A 174 10.17 15.63 3.45
CA ASP A 174 10.00 14.91 4.72
C ASP A 174 9.11 13.68 4.56
N VAL A 175 8.43 13.54 3.42
CA VAL A 175 7.60 12.39 3.08
C VAL A 175 8.36 11.46 2.14
N LEU A 176 8.48 10.18 2.51
CA LEU A 176 8.92 9.09 1.63
C LEU A 176 7.71 8.28 1.20
N TYR A 177 7.44 8.27 -0.10
CA TYR A 177 6.35 7.50 -0.69
C TYR A 177 6.88 6.28 -1.42
N VAL A 178 6.43 5.10 -1.01
CA VAL A 178 6.81 3.81 -1.58
C VAL A 178 5.67 3.32 -2.47
N GLY A 179 5.94 2.98 -3.72
CA GLY A 179 4.95 2.51 -4.67
C GLY A 179 5.58 1.74 -5.82
N ASP A 180 4.75 1.10 -6.62
CA ASP A 180 5.15 0.28 -7.78
C ASP A 180 4.78 0.92 -9.12
N HIS A 181 3.89 1.90 -9.13
CA HIS A 181 3.36 2.48 -10.35
C HIS A 181 3.96 3.86 -10.66
N ILE A 182 4.75 3.93 -11.74
CA ILE A 182 5.48 5.15 -12.15
C ILE A 182 4.55 6.37 -12.29
N PHE A 183 3.43 6.24 -12.98
CA PHE A 183 2.51 7.36 -13.23
C PHE A 183 1.57 7.62 -12.05
N GLY A 184 1.05 6.55 -11.43
CA GLY A 184 0.12 6.63 -10.32
C GLY A 184 0.75 7.11 -9.03
N ASP A 185 1.98 6.67 -8.76
CA ASP A 185 2.64 6.88 -7.48
C ASP A 185 3.78 7.90 -7.54
N VAL A 186 4.63 7.82 -8.57
CA VAL A 186 5.91 8.54 -8.57
C VAL A 186 5.83 9.91 -9.23
N VAL A 187 5.30 9.99 -10.46
CA VAL A 187 5.43 11.23 -11.26
C VAL A 187 4.76 12.43 -10.59
N LYS A 188 3.51 12.30 -10.15
CA LYS A 188 2.78 13.42 -9.55
C LYS A 188 3.18 13.69 -8.10
N SER A 189 3.42 12.65 -7.30
CA SER A 189 3.88 12.81 -5.91
C SER A 189 5.23 13.54 -5.86
N LYS A 190 6.15 13.20 -6.76
CA LYS A 190 7.46 13.88 -6.86
C LYS A 190 7.37 15.27 -7.47
N LYS A 191 6.76 15.42 -8.66
CA LYS A 191 6.76 16.68 -9.41
C LYS A 191 5.89 17.76 -8.78
N ILE A 192 4.70 17.39 -8.27
CA ILE A 192 3.74 18.36 -7.74
C ILE A 192 3.95 18.58 -6.25
N ARG A 193 4.21 17.51 -5.49
CA ARG A 193 4.28 17.59 -4.01
C ARG A 193 5.70 17.60 -3.46
N GLY A 194 6.70 17.33 -4.29
CA GLY A 194 8.10 17.31 -3.88
C GLY A 194 8.44 16.17 -2.91
N TRP A 195 7.63 15.10 -2.87
CA TRP A 195 7.88 13.95 -2.04
C TRP A 195 9.10 13.16 -2.51
N ARG A 196 9.82 12.57 -1.59
CA ARG A 196 10.79 11.52 -1.93
C ARG A 196 10.01 10.28 -2.34
N THR A 197 10.45 9.63 -3.40
CA THR A 197 9.77 8.46 -3.95
C THR A 197 10.71 7.27 -3.98
N PHE A 198 10.15 6.12 -3.68
CA PHE A 198 10.83 4.84 -3.70
C PHE A 198 9.99 3.90 -4.57
N LEU A 199 10.52 3.54 -5.74
CA LEU A 199 9.83 2.69 -6.69
C LEU A 199 10.26 1.23 -6.49
N ILE A 200 9.27 0.34 -6.35
CA ILE A 200 9.48 -1.10 -6.28
C ILE A 200 9.15 -1.68 -7.65
N VAL A 201 10.14 -2.29 -8.30
CA VAL A 201 10.01 -2.91 -9.63
C VAL A 201 10.59 -4.31 -9.56
N PRO A 202 9.78 -5.32 -9.21
CA PRO A 202 10.25 -6.70 -9.07
C PRO A 202 10.87 -7.26 -10.35
N GLU A 203 10.43 -6.80 -11.51
CA GLU A 203 10.88 -7.24 -12.83
C GLU A 203 12.35 -6.90 -13.10
N LEU A 204 12.89 -5.88 -12.42
CA LEU A 204 14.31 -5.51 -12.55
C LEU A 204 15.26 -6.51 -11.89
N ASP A 205 14.77 -7.38 -11.04
CA ASP A 205 15.58 -8.46 -10.43
C ASP A 205 16.12 -9.39 -11.52
N ASP A 206 15.33 -9.71 -12.51
CA ASP A 206 15.72 -10.52 -13.67
C ASP A 206 16.73 -9.79 -14.56
N GLU A 207 16.56 -8.49 -14.82
CA GLU A 207 17.49 -7.70 -15.65
C GLU A 207 18.87 -7.60 -15.00
N VAL A 208 18.93 -7.36 -13.69
CA VAL A 208 20.20 -7.29 -12.96
C VAL A 208 20.93 -8.63 -12.96
N TRP A 209 20.19 -9.74 -12.95
CA TRP A 209 20.78 -11.07 -13.02
C TRP A 209 21.47 -11.30 -14.36
N TYR A 210 20.90 -10.85 -15.49
CA TYR A 210 21.54 -10.94 -16.81
C TYR A 210 22.81 -10.11 -16.91
N ASP A 211 22.86 -8.94 -16.27
CA ASP A 211 23.99 -8.02 -16.36
C ASP A 211 25.12 -8.35 -15.38
N SER A 212 24.81 -8.85 -14.19
CA SER A 212 25.79 -9.02 -13.09
C SER A 212 26.19 -10.48 -12.81
N GLY A 213 25.44 -11.46 -13.31
CA GLY A 213 25.65 -12.88 -13.01
C GLY A 213 25.50 -13.26 -11.54
N SER A 214 24.93 -12.37 -10.71
CA SER A 214 24.72 -12.57 -9.28
C SER A 214 23.31 -12.23 -8.86
N HIS A 215 22.67 -13.11 -8.10
CA HIS A 215 21.39 -12.85 -7.46
C HIS A 215 21.54 -11.76 -6.39
N PHE A 216 21.09 -10.56 -6.67
CA PHE A 216 20.76 -9.57 -5.64
C PHE A 216 19.26 -9.69 -5.32
N PRO A 217 18.88 -10.25 -4.16
CA PRO A 217 17.47 -10.29 -3.78
C PRO A 217 16.99 -8.87 -3.47
N PHE A 218 16.12 -8.34 -4.32
CA PHE A 218 15.51 -7.01 -4.25
C PHE A 218 16.43 -5.83 -4.54
N LEU A 219 16.51 -5.44 -5.80
CA LEU A 219 17.00 -4.12 -6.18
C LEU A 219 15.94 -3.06 -5.87
N LEU A 220 16.18 -2.32 -4.79
CA LEU A 220 15.36 -1.20 -4.36
C LEU A 220 15.94 0.06 -5.02
N TYR A 221 15.25 0.61 -6.02
CA TYR A 221 15.68 1.85 -6.66
C TYR A 221 15.18 3.07 -5.89
N PHE A 222 16.11 3.78 -5.27
CA PHE A 222 15.89 5.13 -4.80
C PHE A 222 16.08 6.10 -5.97
N ILE A 223 15.02 6.81 -6.35
CA ILE A 223 15.12 7.89 -7.34
C ILE A 223 15.46 9.18 -6.58
N PRO A 224 16.69 9.70 -6.69
CA PRO A 224 17.06 10.94 -6.02
C PRO A 224 16.17 12.11 -6.48
N ALA A 225 16.02 13.09 -5.61
CA ALA A 225 15.20 14.28 -5.86
C ALA A 225 15.78 15.15 -6.98
#